data_266558147fa72951ce4deedca5d10930
#
_entry.id   266558147fa72951ce4deedca5d10930
#
_cell.length_a   1.000
_cell.length_b   1.000
_cell.length_c   1.000
_cell.angle_alpha   90.00
_cell.angle_beta   90.00
_cell.angle_gamma   90.00
#
_symmetry.space_group_name_H-M   'P 1'
#
loop_
_entity.id
_entity.type
_entity.pdbx_description
1 polymer ?
#
loop_
_entity_poly.entity_id
_entity_poly.type
_entity_poly.pdbx_seq_one_letter_code
_entity_poly.pdbx_strand_id
1 'polypeptide(L)'
;MNVLFSPILYVRMFGIDVKFFNTLFIFLIFSLHLNCDEAVIEFGGQKGWSQLSSIENVTYTQGLYGFKSLELLASPEKSNSSYDLFLSFDGDTSKDYLELYDVVSSKASYVKKEKAKYGTGALLCRADSKEPSMVLSPKSNSFFFGYSKVNSFTIEFWLNPQDLRAGSNILKWWSQILEKKVFMFQNIIVSVVDNKLEWSLFNIWRDDNNNGIDIKVRSNKQLPLEKWTHHLLTFDDETGLLEYRIDGKVDSVRYLTSSNEETNNIFYSMKGKTSKLLIGEGYSGLIDNLVVKNSFSPQGFQEAIGSGVRYNKNGGRVVSHIIDTGGVNSMPKMLDAKMDIEKEATVAFFIRTSNNPYNWTSSYPQWRAVSKKESIFNCQPGRFFQIAFNIYPTKDGSSSPIIHSLTLDYDKDTFAKPPIELIAKEGDGYVDLSWSRSIDFDVKGYLVFFGDREGQYLLPSSPIDAKDSLSIRIYNLENGKLYFFSVAAYDENGKLNPGEFSKEVWIRPMQRR
;
A
#
# COMPACT_ATOMS: atom_id res chain seq x y z
N MET A 1 19.60 -9.01 -40.42
CA MET A 1 20.84 -8.59 -41.08
C MET A 1 20.44 -7.57 -42.15
N ASN A 2 20.32 -6.29 -41.75
CA ASN A 2 20.20 -5.16 -42.67
C ASN A 2 20.92 -3.99 -42.00
N VAL A 3 22.10 -3.71 -42.54
CA VAL A 3 22.98 -2.61 -42.17
C VAL A 3 22.49 -1.39 -42.93
N LEU A 4 22.04 -0.35 -42.23
CA LEU A 4 21.76 0.98 -42.79
C LEU A 4 23.03 1.81 -42.77
N PHE A 5 23.54 2.10 -43.94
CA PHE A 5 24.67 3.02 -44.18
C PHE A 5 24.20 4.47 -43.98
N SER A 6 24.96 5.20 -43.16
CA SER A 6 24.87 6.66 -43.02
C SER A 6 25.64 7.33 -44.18
N PRO A 7 25.11 8.38 -44.82
CA PRO A 7 25.80 9.07 -45.90
C PRO A 7 26.94 9.93 -45.37
N ILE A 8 28.10 9.76 -45.97
CA ILE A 8 29.29 10.61 -45.79
C ILE A 8 29.12 11.84 -46.67
N LEU A 9 29.07 13.03 -46.06
CA LEU A 9 29.06 14.31 -46.81
C LEU A 9 30.50 14.72 -47.11
N TYR A 10 30.89 14.80 -48.40
CA TYR A 10 32.16 15.34 -48.85
C TYR A 10 31.99 16.81 -49.27
N VAL A 11 32.75 17.67 -48.63
CA VAL A 11 32.89 19.07 -49.11
C VAL A 11 34.34 19.31 -49.57
N ARG A 12 34.48 19.63 -50.84
CA ARG A 12 35.78 19.98 -51.45
C ARG A 12 35.99 21.48 -51.45
N MET A 13 36.99 21.95 -50.78
CA MET A 13 37.43 23.33 -50.84
C MET A 13 38.98 23.37 -50.94
N PHE A 14 39.50 24.01 -52.04
CA PHE A 14 40.91 24.23 -52.29
C PHE A 14 41.84 23.01 -52.35
N GLY A 15 41.47 21.96 -53.05
CA GLY A 15 42.40 20.91 -53.48
C GLY A 15 43.06 20.06 -52.37
N ILE A 16 42.60 20.13 -51.15
CA ILE A 16 43.09 19.33 -50.03
C ILE A 16 41.92 18.56 -49.41
N ASP A 17 42.06 17.22 -49.37
CA ASP A 17 41.09 16.36 -48.69
C ASP A 17 41.24 16.45 -47.16
N VAL A 18 40.35 17.16 -46.49
CA VAL A 18 40.32 17.24 -45.04
C VAL A 18 39.20 16.33 -44.51
N LYS A 19 39.61 15.26 -43.90
CA LYS A 19 38.69 14.45 -43.08
C LYS A 19 38.40 15.18 -41.75
N PHE A 20 37.23 15.80 -41.65
CA PHE A 20 36.78 16.30 -40.36
C PHE A 20 36.20 15.17 -39.53
N PHE A 21 36.81 14.92 -38.40
CA PHE A 21 36.37 13.98 -37.39
C PHE A 21 35.09 14.48 -36.72
N ASN A 22 34.03 13.66 -36.79
CA ASN A 22 32.79 13.84 -36.03
C ASN A 22 32.97 13.71 -34.47
N THR A 23 34.19 13.70 -33.98
CA THR A 23 34.52 13.52 -32.55
C THR A 23 34.43 14.83 -31.74
N LEU A 24 34.44 15.99 -32.40
CA LEU A 24 34.38 17.28 -31.68
C LEU A 24 32.96 17.73 -31.35
N PHE A 25 31.94 17.26 -32.10
CA PHE A 25 30.54 17.59 -31.84
C PHE A 25 29.91 16.72 -30.76
N ILE A 26 30.43 15.52 -30.51
CA ILE A 26 29.97 14.63 -29.43
C ILE A 26 30.51 15.13 -28.08
N PHE A 27 31.67 15.79 -28.01
CA PHE A 27 32.22 16.35 -26.77
C PHE A 27 31.55 17.63 -26.31
N LEU A 28 30.88 18.38 -27.20
CA LEU A 28 30.17 19.61 -26.83
C LEU A 28 28.74 19.37 -26.34
N ILE A 29 28.16 18.21 -26.64
CA ILE A 29 26.81 17.81 -26.13
C ILE A 29 26.95 17.13 -24.76
N PHE A 30 28.12 16.54 -24.44
CA PHE A 30 28.35 15.88 -23.15
C PHE A 30 28.73 16.84 -22.01
N SER A 31 28.97 18.14 -22.31
CA SER A 31 29.36 19.14 -21.30
C SER A 31 28.21 19.97 -20.72
N LEU A 32 26.95 19.62 -21.04
CA LEU A 32 25.76 20.33 -20.54
C LEU A 32 24.82 19.47 -19.69
N HIS A 33 25.25 18.26 -19.31
CA HIS A 33 24.58 17.51 -18.25
C HIS A 33 25.37 17.66 -16.96
N LEU A 34 25.24 18.81 -16.36
CA LEU A 34 25.83 19.11 -15.06
C LEU A 34 24.90 18.67 -13.94
N ASN A 35 25.30 17.61 -13.32
CA ASN A 35 25.29 17.28 -11.88
C ASN A 35 24.27 18.02 -11.00
N CYS A 36 23.01 17.86 -11.25
CA CYS A 36 22.04 17.64 -10.21
C CYS A 36 22.03 16.12 -10.01
N ASP A 37 22.30 15.63 -8.81
CA ASP A 37 22.18 14.20 -8.52
C ASP A 37 20.71 13.83 -8.65
N GLU A 38 20.30 13.40 -9.84
CA GLU A 38 18.95 12.89 -10.05
C GLU A 38 18.76 11.68 -9.17
N ALA A 39 17.80 11.76 -8.27
CA ALA A 39 17.48 10.69 -7.36
C ALA A 39 16.03 10.26 -7.56
N VAL A 40 15.73 9.01 -7.17
CA VAL A 40 14.46 8.37 -7.44
C VAL A 40 13.88 7.77 -6.16
N ILE A 41 12.60 7.99 -5.93
CA ILE A 41 11.82 7.30 -4.91
C ILE A 41 10.85 6.35 -5.61
N GLU A 42 10.88 5.07 -5.24
CA GLU A 42 10.07 4.03 -5.86
C GLU A 42 9.13 3.38 -4.85
N PHE A 43 7.89 3.11 -5.29
CA PHE A 43 6.87 2.36 -4.57
C PHE A 43 6.28 1.28 -5.47
N GLY A 44 5.87 0.17 -4.89
CA GLY A 44 5.29 -0.96 -5.63
C GLY A 44 6.33 -1.76 -6.41
N GLY A 45 5.86 -2.62 -7.33
CA GLY A 45 6.72 -3.53 -8.07
C GLY A 45 7.64 -4.34 -7.15
N GLN A 46 8.93 -4.41 -7.47
CA GLN A 46 9.93 -5.14 -6.66
C GLN A 46 10.19 -4.48 -5.30
N LYS A 47 10.05 -3.17 -5.18
CA LYS A 47 10.25 -2.44 -3.89
C LYS A 47 9.09 -2.66 -2.91
N GLY A 48 7.93 -3.05 -3.42
CA GLY A 48 6.73 -3.24 -2.63
C GLY A 48 6.17 -1.92 -2.07
N TRP A 49 5.24 -2.03 -1.13
CA TRP A 49 4.48 -0.91 -0.58
C TRP A 49 4.75 -0.65 0.91
N SER A 50 5.92 -1.05 1.42
CA SER A 50 6.27 -0.92 2.85
C SER A 50 6.39 0.54 3.33
N GLN A 51 6.58 1.47 2.41
CA GLN A 51 6.71 2.91 2.69
C GLN A 51 5.37 3.65 2.82
N LEU A 52 4.24 2.94 2.84
CA LEU A 52 2.92 3.55 3.04
C LEU A 52 2.60 3.69 4.52
N SER A 53 2.11 4.87 4.92
CA SER A 53 1.71 5.19 6.30
C SER A 53 0.23 4.93 6.55
N SER A 54 -0.63 5.17 5.55
CA SER A 54 -2.06 4.90 5.64
C SER A 54 -2.65 4.47 4.30
N ILE A 55 -3.65 3.61 4.40
CA ILE A 55 -4.44 3.10 3.28
C ILE A 55 -5.90 3.13 3.73
N GLU A 56 -6.72 3.93 3.06
CA GLU A 56 -8.14 4.09 3.34
C GLU A 56 -8.95 3.64 2.12
N ASN A 57 -9.85 2.68 2.29
CA ASN A 57 -10.71 2.12 1.25
C ASN A 57 -9.94 1.62 -0.01
N VAL A 58 -8.71 1.13 0.20
CA VAL A 58 -7.82 0.57 -0.82
C VAL A 58 -7.30 -0.78 -0.32
N THR A 59 -7.11 -1.71 -1.21
CA THR A 59 -6.61 -3.06 -0.91
C THR A 59 -5.47 -3.45 -1.83
N TYR A 60 -4.84 -4.59 -1.50
CA TYR A 60 -3.80 -5.20 -2.35
C TYR A 60 -4.40 -6.24 -3.25
N THR A 61 -4.08 -6.13 -4.54
CA THR A 61 -4.42 -7.11 -5.56
C THR A 61 -3.17 -7.71 -6.19
N GLN A 62 -3.33 -8.78 -6.94
CA GLN A 62 -2.25 -9.36 -7.72
C GLN A 62 -1.98 -8.49 -8.95
N GLY A 63 -0.79 -7.95 -9.04
CA GLY A 63 -0.37 -7.10 -10.14
C GLY A 63 0.53 -7.79 -11.14
N LEU A 64 1.24 -6.98 -11.93
CA LEU A 64 2.17 -7.45 -12.96
C LEU A 64 3.30 -8.28 -12.34
N TYR A 65 3.68 -9.36 -13.03
CA TYR A 65 4.78 -10.27 -12.64
C TYR A 65 4.66 -10.88 -11.23
N GLY A 66 3.43 -10.93 -10.68
CA GLY A 66 3.18 -11.49 -9.35
C GLY A 66 3.46 -10.53 -8.19
N PHE A 67 3.85 -9.28 -8.45
CA PHE A 67 3.98 -8.26 -7.42
C PHE A 67 2.61 -7.75 -6.96
N LYS A 68 2.54 -7.28 -5.71
CA LYS A 68 1.32 -6.66 -5.17
C LYS A 68 1.09 -5.30 -5.80
N SER A 69 -0.14 -5.06 -6.22
CA SER A 69 -0.64 -3.77 -6.71
C SER A 69 -1.73 -3.25 -5.78
N LEU A 70 -2.12 -2.00 -5.95
CA LEU A 70 -3.18 -1.34 -5.17
C LEU A 70 -4.41 -1.13 -6.01
N GLU A 71 -5.58 -1.42 -5.44
CA GLU A 71 -6.89 -1.11 -6.02
C GLU A 71 -7.86 -0.68 -4.92
N LEU A 72 -9.01 -0.13 -5.29
CA LEU A 72 -10.06 0.17 -4.31
C LEU A 72 -10.55 -1.11 -3.65
N LEU A 73 -10.93 -0.99 -2.38
CA LEU A 73 -11.62 -2.06 -1.68
C LEU A 73 -13.00 -2.24 -2.31
N ALA A 74 -13.22 -3.41 -2.90
CA ALA A 74 -14.52 -3.76 -3.44
C ALA A 74 -15.46 -4.11 -2.29
N SER A 75 -16.68 -3.58 -2.34
CA SER A 75 -17.74 -3.93 -1.39
C SER A 75 -18.98 -4.38 -2.15
N PRO A 76 -19.75 -5.33 -1.61
CA PRO A 76 -21.01 -5.71 -2.22
C PRO A 76 -21.96 -4.50 -2.25
N GLU A 77 -22.66 -4.34 -3.35
CA GLU A 77 -23.68 -3.29 -3.46
C GLU A 77 -24.81 -3.58 -2.47
N LYS A 78 -25.07 -2.65 -1.54
CA LYS A 78 -26.18 -2.81 -0.56
C LYS A 78 -27.55 -3.01 -1.24
N SER A 79 -27.66 -2.62 -2.50
CA SER A 79 -28.90 -2.78 -3.29
C SER A 79 -29.03 -4.13 -4.00
N ASN A 80 -27.98 -4.94 -4.07
CA ASN A 80 -28.05 -6.23 -4.68
C ASN A 80 -28.51 -7.26 -3.64
N SER A 81 -29.79 -7.61 -3.67
CA SER A 81 -30.52 -8.42 -2.69
C SER A 81 -29.99 -9.86 -2.52
N SER A 82 -28.95 -10.25 -3.26
CA SER A 82 -28.38 -11.60 -3.18
C SER A 82 -27.41 -11.81 -2.01
N TYR A 83 -26.76 -10.77 -1.52
CA TYR A 83 -25.83 -10.90 -0.39
C TYR A 83 -26.58 -10.88 0.94
N ASP A 84 -26.15 -11.76 1.84
CA ASP A 84 -26.68 -11.89 3.19
C ASP A 84 -25.66 -11.52 4.27
N LEU A 85 -24.43 -12.04 4.13
CA LEU A 85 -23.31 -11.75 5.03
C LEU A 85 -22.05 -11.49 4.22
N PHE A 86 -21.27 -10.46 4.59
CA PHE A 86 -19.94 -10.25 4.08
C PHE A 86 -18.98 -9.75 5.15
N LEU A 87 -18.02 -10.60 5.51
CA LEU A 87 -16.93 -10.29 6.43
C LEU A 87 -15.61 -10.33 5.67
N SER A 88 -15.04 -9.16 5.37
CA SER A 88 -13.75 -9.05 4.70
C SER A 88 -12.57 -9.25 5.65
N PHE A 89 -12.78 -9.05 6.96
CA PHE A 89 -11.75 -9.04 8.01
C PHE A 89 -10.64 -8.01 7.80
N ASP A 90 -10.90 -6.98 7.01
CA ASP A 90 -10.01 -5.86 6.80
C ASP A 90 -10.08 -4.85 7.94
N GLY A 91 -8.93 -4.55 8.53
CA GLY A 91 -8.83 -3.63 9.67
C GLY A 91 -9.28 -4.23 11.00
N ASP A 92 -9.30 -3.41 12.05
CA ASP A 92 -9.61 -3.81 13.43
C ASP A 92 -11.13 -3.92 13.71
N THR A 93 -11.98 -3.82 12.69
CA THR A 93 -13.44 -3.82 12.85
C THR A 93 -14.08 -5.01 12.16
N SER A 94 -14.46 -6.00 12.96
CA SER A 94 -15.35 -7.07 12.54
C SER A 94 -16.75 -6.52 12.37
N LYS A 95 -17.11 -6.02 11.20
CA LYS A 95 -18.48 -5.60 10.90
C LYS A 95 -18.98 -6.37 9.69
N ASP A 96 -20.23 -6.82 9.77
CA ASP A 96 -20.97 -7.24 8.59
C ASP A 96 -21.24 -5.99 7.73
N TYR A 97 -20.77 -6.00 6.49
CA TYR A 97 -20.99 -4.90 5.55
C TYR A 97 -22.47 -4.60 5.27
N LEU A 98 -23.33 -5.61 5.41
CA LEU A 98 -24.76 -5.50 5.14
C LEU A 98 -25.58 -5.15 6.37
N GLU A 99 -24.94 -5.18 7.55
CA GLU A 99 -25.58 -4.88 8.85
C GLU A 99 -26.75 -5.82 9.19
N LEU A 100 -26.80 -7.02 8.58
CA LEU A 100 -27.78 -8.05 8.88
C LEU A 100 -27.36 -8.94 10.07
N TYR A 101 -26.14 -8.80 10.54
CA TYR A 101 -25.58 -9.51 11.69
C TYR A 101 -24.91 -8.58 12.66
N ASP A 102 -25.23 -8.71 13.95
CA ASP A 102 -24.53 -7.99 15.01
C ASP A 102 -23.39 -8.86 15.56
N VAL A 103 -22.21 -8.28 15.74
CA VAL A 103 -21.11 -8.94 16.46
C VAL A 103 -21.39 -8.87 17.96
N VAL A 104 -21.73 -10.03 18.54
CA VAL A 104 -22.10 -10.15 19.96
C VAL A 104 -20.86 -10.33 20.84
N SER A 105 -19.88 -11.07 20.34
CA SER A 105 -18.60 -11.31 21.01
C SER A 105 -17.53 -11.51 19.95
N SER A 106 -16.38 -10.90 20.19
CA SER A 106 -15.20 -11.10 19.35
C SER A 106 -13.98 -11.19 20.23
N LYS A 107 -13.33 -12.36 20.20
CA LYS A 107 -11.95 -12.57 20.64
C LYS A 107 -11.00 -12.58 19.46
N ALA A 108 -11.46 -12.00 18.35
CA ALA A 108 -10.77 -11.99 17.11
C ALA A 108 -9.43 -11.27 17.24
N SER A 109 -8.38 -11.95 16.83
CA SER A 109 -7.11 -11.32 16.48
C SER A 109 -7.05 -11.24 14.96
N TYR A 110 -6.46 -10.19 14.42
CA TYR A 110 -6.31 -10.02 12.99
C TYR A 110 -4.83 -10.09 12.64
N VAL A 111 -4.52 -10.75 11.54
CA VAL A 111 -3.19 -10.67 10.95
C VAL A 111 -3.13 -9.48 10.03
N LYS A 112 -1.95 -8.86 9.98
CA LYS A 112 -1.70 -7.81 9.02
C LYS A 112 -1.59 -8.38 7.61
N LYS A 113 -1.75 -7.52 6.68
CA LYS A 113 -1.62 -7.55 5.24
C LYS A 113 -0.75 -8.66 4.63
N GLU A 114 0.44 -8.88 5.14
CA GLU A 114 1.41 -9.84 4.56
C GLU A 114 0.94 -11.29 4.64
N LYS A 115 -0.03 -11.58 5.53
CA LYS A 115 -0.61 -12.91 5.73
C LYS A 115 -2.07 -13.01 5.28
N ALA A 116 -2.72 -11.91 4.92
CA ALA A 116 -4.07 -11.91 4.38
C ALA A 116 -4.13 -12.52 2.98
N LYS A 117 -5.27 -13.09 2.60
CA LYS A 117 -5.49 -13.52 1.22
C LYS A 117 -5.87 -12.33 0.35
N TYR A 118 -6.78 -11.51 0.82
CA TYR A 118 -7.23 -10.27 0.20
C TYR A 118 -7.19 -9.12 1.19
N GLY A 119 -7.20 -7.90 0.70
CA GLY A 119 -7.32 -6.72 1.54
C GLY A 119 -6.15 -6.48 2.50
N THR A 120 -6.49 -5.95 3.67
CA THR A 120 -5.51 -5.49 4.67
C THR A 120 -5.42 -6.40 5.90
N GLY A 121 -6.26 -7.43 6.01
CA GLY A 121 -6.30 -8.32 7.15
C GLY A 121 -6.98 -9.64 6.89
N ALA A 122 -6.84 -10.57 7.82
CA ALA A 122 -7.58 -11.83 7.89
C ALA A 122 -7.81 -12.20 9.36
N LEU A 123 -8.90 -12.91 9.63
CA LEU A 123 -9.22 -13.40 10.97
C LEU A 123 -8.24 -14.50 11.40
N LEU A 124 -7.50 -14.27 12.48
CA LEU A 124 -6.65 -15.27 13.12
C LEU A 124 -7.44 -16.02 14.19
N CYS A 125 -7.69 -17.30 13.94
CA CYS A 125 -8.29 -18.23 14.89
C CYS A 125 -7.20 -19.00 15.64
N ARG A 126 -7.41 -19.23 16.95
CA ARG A 126 -6.49 -19.96 17.81
C ARG A 126 -7.22 -21.10 18.51
N ALA A 127 -6.66 -22.29 18.42
CA ALA A 127 -7.24 -23.50 19.00
C ALA A 127 -7.01 -23.68 20.51
N ASP A 128 -6.25 -22.80 21.15
CA ASP A 128 -6.02 -22.79 22.60
C ASP A 128 -7.26 -22.42 23.41
N SER A 129 -8.22 -21.78 22.78
CA SER A 129 -9.53 -21.45 23.33
C SER A 129 -10.60 -22.36 22.76
N LYS A 130 -11.41 -23.00 23.62
CA LYS A 130 -12.63 -23.69 23.21
C LYS A 130 -13.74 -22.73 22.76
N GLU A 131 -13.52 -21.43 22.92
CA GLU A 131 -14.46 -20.40 22.53
C GLU A 131 -14.27 -20.00 21.08
N PRO A 132 -15.35 -19.63 20.37
CA PRO A 132 -15.25 -19.15 19.00
C PRO A 132 -14.49 -17.83 18.93
N SER A 133 -13.76 -17.64 17.83
CA SER A 133 -13.05 -16.37 17.56
C SER A 133 -14.02 -15.23 17.36
N MET A 134 -15.21 -15.51 16.82
CA MET A 134 -16.27 -14.52 16.59
C MET A 134 -17.64 -15.14 16.75
N VAL A 135 -18.58 -14.37 17.32
CA VAL A 135 -20.00 -14.75 17.50
C VAL A 135 -20.88 -13.68 16.89
N LEU A 136 -21.71 -14.08 15.94
CA LEU A 136 -22.67 -13.20 15.28
C LEU A 136 -24.10 -13.52 15.70
N SER A 137 -24.93 -12.49 15.84
CA SER A 137 -26.38 -12.61 16.07
C SER A 137 -27.12 -12.21 14.80
N PRO A 138 -27.82 -13.16 14.13
CA PRO A 138 -28.58 -12.85 12.92
C PRO A 138 -29.77 -11.95 13.24
N LYS A 139 -30.05 -10.97 12.40
CA LYS A 139 -31.26 -10.14 12.40
C LYS A 139 -32.34 -10.74 11.52
N SER A 140 -33.56 -10.22 11.63
CA SER A 140 -34.65 -10.60 10.74
C SER A 140 -34.27 -10.43 9.26
N ASN A 141 -34.70 -11.36 8.43
CA ASN A 141 -34.39 -11.45 6.99
C ASN A 141 -32.98 -11.93 6.64
N SER A 142 -32.11 -12.25 7.60
CA SER A 142 -30.82 -12.87 7.31
C SER A 142 -30.95 -14.40 7.13
N PHE A 143 -30.00 -14.99 6.38
CA PHE A 143 -30.00 -16.42 6.08
C PHE A 143 -30.03 -17.29 7.34
N PHE A 144 -29.23 -16.96 8.36
CA PHE A 144 -29.17 -17.70 9.62
C PHE A 144 -30.27 -17.33 10.64
N PHE A 145 -31.20 -16.45 10.27
CA PHE A 145 -32.39 -16.18 11.07
C PHE A 145 -33.37 -17.36 10.96
N GLY A 146 -33.93 -17.76 12.07
CA GLY A 146 -34.78 -18.96 12.13
C GLY A 146 -36.20 -18.79 11.57
N TYR A 147 -36.97 -19.90 11.63
CA TYR A 147 -38.35 -19.99 11.19
C TYR A 147 -38.59 -19.64 9.72
N SER A 148 -37.67 -20.06 8.85
CA SER A 148 -37.75 -19.80 7.41
C SER A 148 -37.37 -21.03 6.60
N LYS A 149 -37.98 -21.17 5.41
CA LYS A 149 -37.55 -22.12 4.39
C LYS A 149 -36.11 -21.81 3.97
N VAL A 150 -35.34 -22.81 3.56
CA VAL A 150 -34.04 -22.63 2.92
C VAL A 150 -34.27 -22.54 1.42
N ASN A 151 -34.05 -21.36 0.86
CA ASN A 151 -34.01 -21.12 -0.58
C ASN A 151 -32.59 -21.33 -1.10
N SER A 152 -32.36 -21.06 -2.37
CA SER A 152 -31.00 -21.07 -2.96
C SER A 152 -30.04 -20.22 -2.14
N PHE A 153 -28.86 -20.76 -1.90
CA PHE A 153 -27.81 -20.03 -1.14
C PHE A 153 -26.42 -20.40 -1.62
N THR A 154 -25.47 -19.55 -1.26
CA THR A 154 -24.05 -19.82 -1.39
C THR A 154 -23.34 -19.39 -0.11
N ILE A 155 -22.48 -20.22 0.43
CA ILE A 155 -21.58 -19.92 1.56
C ILE A 155 -20.16 -20.17 1.09
N GLU A 156 -19.30 -19.17 1.19
CA GLU A 156 -17.90 -19.27 0.76
C GLU A 156 -16.96 -18.55 1.71
N PHE A 157 -15.71 -18.99 1.73
CA PHE A 157 -14.61 -18.38 2.50
C PHE A 157 -13.25 -18.86 1.99
N TRP A 158 -12.23 -18.11 2.33
CA TRP A 158 -10.83 -18.53 2.18
C TRP A 158 -10.32 -19.08 3.50
N LEU A 159 -9.55 -20.16 3.44
CA LEU A 159 -9.01 -20.87 4.59
C LEU A 159 -7.50 -21.09 4.43
N ASN A 160 -6.74 -20.83 5.52
CA ASN A 160 -5.32 -21.14 5.61
C ASN A 160 -5.06 -21.82 6.96
N PRO A 161 -5.13 -23.16 7.02
CA PRO A 161 -4.95 -23.90 8.26
C PRO A 161 -3.50 -23.89 8.74
N GLN A 162 -3.30 -23.67 10.04
CA GLN A 162 -2.02 -23.88 10.71
C GLN A 162 -1.97 -25.24 11.43
N ASP A 163 -3.15 -25.81 11.73
CA ASP A 163 -3.31 -27.10 12.38
C ASP A 163 -4.61 -27.74 11.86
N LEU A 164 -4.67 -29.08 11.83
CA LEU A 164 -5.79 -29.86 11.33
C LEU A 164 -6.40 -30.75 12.43
N ARG A 165 -6.69 -30.17 13.60
CA ARG A 165 -7.33 -30.91 14.69
C ARG A 165 -8.72 -31.34 14.30
N ALA A 166 -9.00 -32.63 14.49
CA ALA A 166 -10.33 -33.16 14.28
C ALA A 166 -11.36 -32.48 15.20
N GLY A 167 -12.50 -32.09 14.64
CA GLY A 167 -13.56 -31.40 15.36
C GLY A 167 -13.40 -29.89 15.47
N SER A 168 -12.37 -29.29 14.84
CA SER A 168 -12.26 -27.84 14.69
C SER A 168 -13.38 -27.32 13.79
N ASN A 169 -14.11 -26.29 14.23
CA ASN A 169 -15.21 -25.71 13.48
C ASN A 169 -14.80 -24.38 12.86
N ILE A 170 -14.91 -24.26 11.55
CA ILE A 170 -14.71 -23.01 10.81
C ILE A 170 -15.95 -22.13 10.94
N LEU A 171 -17.12 -22.75 10.76
CA LEU A 171 -18.44 -22.14 10.88
C LEU A 171 -19.36 -23.10 11.59
N LYS A 172 -20.18 -22.61 12.52
CA LYS A 172 -21.15 -23.42 13.24
C LYS A 172 -22.39 -22.60 13.56
N TRP A 173 -23.52 -23.11 13.07
CA TRP A 173 -24.85 -22.63 13.42
C TRP A 173 -25.66 -23.85 13.88
N TRP A 174 -26.46 -23.68 14.92
CA TRP A 174 -27.35 -24.73 15.42
C TRP A 174 -28.69 -24.12 15.77
N SER A 175 -29.74 -24.96 15.68
CA SER A 175 -31.11 -24.58 15.93
C SER A 175 -31.87 -25.73 16.51
N GLN A 176 -33.12 -25.49 16.89
CA GLN A 176 -34.08 -26.49 17.24
C GLN A 176 -35.46 -26.11 16.72
N ILE A 177 -36.19 -27.10 16.26
CA ILE A 177 -37.58 -26.96 15.84
C ILE A 177 -38.45 -27.89 16.67
N LEU A 178 -39.62 -27.40 17.09
CA LEU A 178 -40.59 -28.23 17.83
C LEU A 178 -41.59 -28.84 16.84
N GLU A 179 -41.58 -30.16 16.73
CA GLU A 179 -42.52 -30.89 15.90
C GLU A 179 -43.18 -32.01 16.68
N LYS A 180 -44.52 -32.11 16.54
CA LYS A 180 -45.31 -33.17 17.23
C LYS A 180 -44.91 -33.31 18.71
N LYS A 181 -44.62 -32.21 19.40
CA LYS A 181 -44.15 -32.14 20.81
C LYS A 181 -42.75 -32.69 21.06
N VAL A 182 -41.95 -32.94 20.01
CA VAL A 182 -40.54 -33.35 20.11
C VAL A 182 -39.65 -32.25 19.57
N PHE A 183 -38.57 -31.91 20.31
CA PHE A 183 -37.56 -31.01 19.81
C PHE A 183 -36.58 -31.76 18.91
N MET A 184 -36.45 -31.29 17.67
CA MET A 184 -35.46 -31.78 16.72
C MET A 184 -34.33 -30.77 16.63
N PHE A 185 -33.10 -31.21 16.87
CA PHE A 185 -31.91 -30.39 16.71
C PHE A 185 -31.53 -30.30 15.24
N GLN A 186 -31.10 -29.13 14.87
CA GLN A 186 -30.64 -28.80 13.52
C GLN A 186 -29.26 -28.15 13.60
N ASN A 187 -28.42 -28.39 12.61
CA ASN A 187 -27.17 -27.64 12.51
C ASN A 187 -26.73 -27.45 11.05
N ILE A 188 -25.90 -26.41 10.88
CA ILE A 188 -25.04 -26.18 9.72
C ILE A 188 -23.62 -25.99 10.30
N ILE A 189 -22.76 -26.97 10.06
CA ILE A 189 -21.39 -26.98 10.61
C ILE A 189 -20.41 -27.22 9.48
N VAL A 190 -19.34 -26.45 9.50
CA VAL A 190 -18.14 -26.64 8.66
C VAL A 190 -16.99 -26.98 9.58
N SER A 191 -16.47 -28.20 9.47
CA SER A 191 -15.46 -28.70 10.41
C SER A 191 -14.32 -29.45 9.71
N VAL A 192 -13.20 -29.61 10.43
CA VAL A 192 -12.10 -30.46 10.01
C VAL A 192 -12.34 -31.89 10.50
N VAL A 193 -12.41 -32.83 9.56
CA VAL A 193 -12.56 -34.27 9.82
C VAL A 193 -11.56 -35.04 8.96
N ASP A 194 -10.70 -35.84 9.56
CA ASP A 194 -9.67 -36.63 8.88
C ASP A 194 -8.80 -35.79 7.92
N ASN A 195 -8.36 -34.61 8.37
CA ASN A 195 -7.60 -33.63 7.59
C ASN A 195 -8.30 -33.08 6.35
N LYS A 196 -9.63 -33.23 6.27
CA LYS A 196 -10.48 -32.74 5.19
C LYS A 196 -11.53 -31.79 5.74
N LEU A 197 -12.06 -30.92 4.91
CA LEU A 197 -13.21 -30.10 5.26
C LEU A 197 -14.50 -30.91 5.05
N GLU A 198 -15.39 -30.88 6.04
CA GLU A 198 -16.71 -31.49 5.99
C GLU A 198 -17.79 -30.45 6.30
N TRP A 199 -18.77 -30.37 5.43
CA TRP A 199 -20.02 -29.64 5.63
C TRP A 199 -21.05 -30.61 6.16
N SER A 200 -21.64 -30.33 7.32
CA SER A 200 -22.73 -31.09 7.93
C SER A 200 -23.96 -30.18 8.00
N LEU A 201 -25.04 -30.62 7.35
CA LEU A 201 -26.35 -29.97 7.35
C LEU A 201 -27.36 -30.97 7.90
N PHE A 202 -27.56 -30.93 9.21
CA PHE A 202 -28.32 -31.92 9.93
C PHE A 202 -29.77 -31.46 10.17
N ASN A 203 -30.76 -32.28 9.80
CA ASN A 203 -32.19 -32.05 10.00
C ASN A 203 -32.72 -30.71 9.41
N ILE A 204 -32.01 -30.09 8.47
CA ILE A 204 -32.48 -28.89 7.76
C ILE A 204 -33.53 -29.30 6.70
N TRP A 205 -33.27 -30.39 5.99
CA TRP A 205 -34.17 -30.96 5.01
C TRP A 205 -34.84 -32.19 5.57
N ARG A 206 -35.99 -32.54 4.99
CA ARG A 206 -36.83 -33.68 5.37
C ARG A 206 -37.25 -34.47 4.17
N ASP A 207 -37.28 -35.80 4.34
CA ASP A 207 -37.80 -36.73 3.34
C ASP A 207 -39.34 -36.65 3.25
N ASP A 208 -39.91 -37.39 2.30
CA ASP A 208 -41.35 -37.47 2.07
C ASP A 208 -42.14 -38.03 3.28
N ASN A 209 -41.47 -38.73 4.19
CA ASN A 209 -42.02 -39.25 5.45
C ASN A 209 -41.84 -38.26 6.61
N ASN A 210 -41.34 -37.07 6.34
CA ASN A 210 -41.05 -36.02 7.31
C ASN A 210 -39.93 -36.38 8.31
N ASN A 211 -39.01 -37.29 7.95
CA ASN A 211 -37.83 -37.57 8.74
C ASN A 211 -36.73 -36.56 8.39
N GLY A 212 -35.97 -36.10 9.40
CA GLY A 212 -34.81 -35.25 9.18
C GLY A 212 -33.71 -35.99 8.42
N ILE A 213 -33.09 -35.30 7.49
CA ILE A 213 -32.01 -35.85 6.67
C ILE A 213 -30.66 -35.35 7.19
N ASP A 214 -29.70 -36.27 7.34
CA ASP A 214 -28.28 -35.94 7.63
C ASP A 214 -27.51 -35.84 6.31
N ILE A 215 -27.16 -34.61 5.96
CA ILE A 215 -26.40 -34.30 4.75
C ILE A 215 -24.98 -34.01 5.13
N LYS A 216 -24.03 -34.83 4.67
CA LYS A 216 -22.60 -34.62 4.82
C LYS A 216 -21.95 -34.52 3.46
N VAL A 217 -21.23 -33.43 3.26
CA VAL A 217 -20.42 -33.17 2.07
C VAL A 217 -18.97 -33.00 2.52
N ARG A 218 -18.18 -34.05 2.31
CA ARG A 218 -16.77 -34.06 2.69
C ARG A 218 -15.90 -33.85 1.48
N SER A 219 -14.87 -33.03 1.62
CA SER A 219 -13.85 -32.81 0.59
C SER A 219 -13.20 -34.16 0.15
N ASN A 220 -13.00 -34.33 -1.15
CA ASN A 220 -12.16 -35.39 -1.70
C ASN A 220 -10.67 -35.15 -1.44
N LYS A 221 -10.26 -33.89 -1.27
CA LYS A 221 -8.88 -33.47 -1.05
C LYS A 221 -8.59 -33.18 0.42
N GLN A 222 -7.36 -33.43 0.85
CA GLN A 222 -6.88 -32.98 2.14
C GLN A 222 -6.66 -31.46 2.14
N LEU A 223 -6.88 -30.83 3.28
CA LEU A 223 -6.55 -29.43 3.49
C LEU A 223 -5.03 -29.25 3.55
N PRO A 224 -4.44 -28.39 2.72
CA PRO A 224 -3.01 -28.09 2.80
C PRO A 224 -2.73 -27.16 3.99
N LEU A 225 -1.71 -27.48 4.78
CA LEU A 225 -1.25 -26.58 5.84
C LEU A 225 -0.57 -25.35 5.25
N GLU A 226 -0.76 -24.21 5.91
CA GLU A 226 -0.12 -22.93 5.59
C GLU A 226 -0.33 -22.41 4.16
N LYS A 227 -1.39 -22.91 3.49
CA LYS A 227 -1.76 -22.49 2.14
C LYS A 227 -3.22 -22.04 2.11
N TRP A 228 -3.45 -20.95 1.41
CA TRP A 228 -4.80 -20.48 1.15
C TRP A 228 -5.53 -21.38 0.15
N THR A 229 -6.73 -21.81 0.52
CA THR A 229 -7.68 -22.52 -0.35
C THR A 229 -9.05 -21.86 -0.26
N HIS A 230 -9.74 -21.77 -1.37
CA HIS A 230 -11.11 -21.27 -1.45
C HIS A 230 -12.09 -22.42 -1.32
N HIS A 231 -13.09 -22.26 -0.47
CA HIS A 231 -14.15 -23.23 -0.23
C HIS A 231 -15.51 -22.58 -0.46
N LEU A 232 -16.35 -23.21 -1.26
CA LEU A 232 -17.67 -22.73 -1.62
C LEU A 232 -18.67 -23.88 -1.59
N LEU A 233 -19.76 -23.72 -0.85
CA LEU A 233 -20.93 -24.59 -0.89
C LEU A 233 -22.10 -23.78 -1.43
N THR A 234 -22.79 -24.29 -2.46
CA THR A 234 -23.97 -23.66 -3.04
C THR A 234 -25.10 -24.65 -3.21
N PHE A 235 -26.32 -24.17 -3.03
CA PHE A 235 -27.56 -24.94 -3.16
C PHE A 235 -28.52 -24.20 -4.10
N ASP A 236 -29.12 -24.98 -5.01
CA ASP A 236 -30.17 -24.53 -5.92
C ASP A 236 -31.50 -25.13 -5.52
N ASP A 237 -32.47 -24.30 -5.14
CA ASP A 237 -33.79 -24.72 -4.71
C ASP A 237 -34.76 -24.96 -5.88
N GLU A 238 -34.33 -24.79 -7.13
CA GLU A 238 -35.09 -25.17 -8.34
C GLU A 238 -34.77 -26.60 -8.79
N THR A 239 -33.51 -27.04 -8.65
CA THR A 239 -33.03 -28.34 -9.14
C THR A 239 -32.69 -29.33 -8.02
N GLY A 240 -32.60 -28.87 -6.78
CA GLY A 240 -32.14 -29.64 -5.62
C GLY A 240 -30.62 -29.84 -5.59
N LEU A 241 -29.87 -29.22 -6.47
CA LEU A 241 -28.41 -29.35 -6.56
C LEU A 241 -27.74 -28.74 -5.35
N LEU A 242 -26.94 -29.52 -4.63
CA LEU A 242 -25.97 -29.07 -3.63
C LEU A 242 -24.58 -29.35 -4.15
N GLU A 243 -23.81 -28.29 -4.40
CA GLU A 243 -22.48 -28.38 -5.00
C GLU A 243 -21.41 -27.80 -4.09
N TYR A 244 -20.31 -28.53 -3.89
CA TYR A 244 -19.14 -28.08 -3.17
C TYR A 244 -17.96 -27.90 -4.11
N ARG A 245 -17.30 -26.74 -4.03
CA ARG A 245 -16.13 -26.39 -4.83
C ARG A 245 -14.93 -26.04 -3.96
N ILE A 246 -13.76 -26.40 -4.48
CA ILE A 246 -12.45 -26.02 -3.92
C ILE A 246 -11.65 -25.34 -5.02
N ASP A 247 -11.17 -24.11 -4.76
CA ASP A 247 -10.41 -23.30 -5.72
C ASP A 247 -11.11 -23.19 -7.10
N GLY A 248 -12.43 -22.97 -7.06
CA GLY A 248 -13.30 -22.86 -8.23
C GLY A 248 -13.62 -24.16 -8.97
N LYS A 249 -13.06 -25.29 -8.54
CA LYS A 249 -13.31 -26.61 -9.16
C LYS A 249 -14.31 -27.40 -8.36
N VAL A 250 -15.27 -28.04 -9.03
CA VAL A 250 -16.22 -28.95 -8.41
C VAL A 250 -15.49 -30.09 -7.71
N ASP A 251 -15.73 -30.25 -6.43
CA ASP A 251 -15.19 -31.34 -5.60
C ASP A 251 -16.24 -32.40 -5.30
N SER A 252 -17.46 -32.01 -4.95
CA SER A 252 -18.57 -32.90 -4.62
C SER A 252 -19.88 -32.31 -5.11
N VAL A 253 -20.78 -33.19 -5.54
CA VAL A 253 -22.16 -32.88 -5.97
C VAL A 253 -23.12 -33.82 -5.30
N ARG A 254 -24.28 -33.32 -4.87
CA ARG A 254 -25.39 -34.10 -4.34
C ARG A 254 -26.72 -33.47 -4.73
N TYR A 255 -27.70 -34.25 -5.09
CA TYR A 255 -29.07 -33.77 -5.27
C TYR A 255 -29.91 -34.05 -4.01
N LEU A 256 -30.60 -33.03 -3.52
CA LEU A 256 -31.48 -33.12 -2.35
C LEU A 256 -32.91 -33.38 -2.80
N THR A 257 -33.07 -34.50 -3.46
CA THR A 257 -34.33 -35.01 -4.06
C THR A 257 -34.50 -36.47 -3.69
N SER A 258 -35.74 -36.99 -3.76
CA SER A 258 -36.03 -38.40 -3.46
C SER A 258 -35.37 -39.38 -4.43
N SER A 259 -35.11 -38.95 -5.67
CA SER A 259 -34.45 -39.76 -6.70
C SER A 259 -32.91 -39.67 -6.67
N ASN A 260 -32.32 -38.73 -5.92
CA ASN A 260 -30.91 -38.32 -6.02
C ASN A 260 -30.48 -37.84 -7.42
N GLU A 261 -31.42 -37.38 -8.22
CA GLU A 261 -31.22 -36.81 -9.54
C GLU A 261 -31.83 -35.42 -9.61
N GLU A 262 -31.47 -34.64 -10.64
CA GLU A 262 -32.04 -33.33 -10.91
C GLU A 262 -33.55 -33.43 -11.17
N THR A 263 -34.35 -32.93 -10.24
CA THR A 263 -35.82 -32.90 -10.36
C THR A 263 -36.42 -31.77 -9.53
N ASN A 264 -37.68 -31.42 -9.80
CA ASN A 264 -38.42 -30.42 -9.01
C ASN A 264 -38.91 -30.99 -7.66
N ASN A 265 -38.74 -32.29 -7.40
CA ASN A 265 -39.19 -32.95 -6.17
C ASN A 265 -38.13 -32.86 -5.08
N ILE A 266 -37.89 -31.65 -4.63
CA ILE A 266 -36.85 -31.31 -3.65
C ILE A 266 -37.38 -31.56 -2.24
N PHE A 267 -36.53 -32.09 -1.39
CA PHE A 267 -36.83 -32.28 0.02
C PHE A 267 -37.25 -30.98 0.70
N TYR A 268 -38.31 -31.02 1.48
CA TYR A 268 -38.79 -29.88 2.22
C TYR A 268 -37.73 -29.40 3.22
N SER A 269 -37.49 -28.08 3.27
CA SER A 269 -36.51 -27.50 4.16
C SER A 269 -37.13 -26.47 5.10
N MET A 270 -36.70 -26.46 6.36
CA MET A 270 -37.08 -25.43 7.32
C MET A 270 -36.06 -25.28 8.42
N LYS A 271 -35.70 -24.04 8.74
CA LYS A 271 -34.91 -23.70 9.91
C LYS A 271 -35.80 -23.43 11.12
N GLY A 272 -35.39 -23.91 12.28
CA GLY A 272 -36.10 -23.72 13.54
C GLY A 272 -35.80 -22.39 14.22
N LYS A 273 -35.69 -22.39 15.56
CA LYS A 273 -35.44 -21.19 16.37
C LYS A 273 -34.14 -20.52 15.99
N THR A 274 -34.13 -19.18 15.88
CA THR A 274 -32.93 -18.36 15.66
C THR A 274 -31.87 -18.66 16.70
N SER A 275 -30.64 -18.86 16.26
CA SER A 275 -29.46 -19.03 17.09
C SER A 275 -28.29 -18.20 16.56
N LYS A 276 -27.21 -18.16 17.34
CA LYS A 276 -25.97 -17.44 16.96
C LYS A 276 -25.19 -18.23 15.92
N LEU A 277 -24.43 -17.49 15.11
CA LEU A 277 -23.44 -18.03 14.20
C LEU A 277 -22.06 -17.90 14.84
N LEU A 278 -21.36 -19.03 14.99
CA LEU A 278 -20.02 -19.11 15.58
C LEU A 278 -18.97 -19.29 14.47
N ILE A 279 -17.87 -18.55 14.55
CA ILE A 279 -16.78 -18.61 13.60
C ILE A 279 -15.48 -18.96 14.34
N GLY A 280 -14.74 -19.96 13.85
CA GLY A 280 -13.42 -20.33 14.33
C GLY A 280 -13.42 -20.96 15.74
N GLU A 281 -14.38 -21.83 16.06
CA GLU A 281 -14.42 -22.56 17.34
C GLU A 281 -13.44 -23.74 17.32
N GLY A 282 -12.37 -23.65 18.12
CA GLY A 282 -11.31 -24.67 18.19
C GLY A 282 -10.47 -24.81 16.92
N TYR A 283 -10.63 -23.94 15.95
CA TYR A 283 -9.85 -23.90 14.73
C TYR A 283 -8.54 -23.10 14.95
N SER A 284 -7.46 -23.56 14.34
CA SER A 284 -6.15 -22.86 14.31
C SER A 284 -5.75 -22.55 12.88
N GLY A 285 -5.73 -21.29 12.52
CA GLY A 285 -5.43 -20.83 11.17
C GLY A 285 -6.05 -19.49 10.85
N LEU A 286 -6.06 -19.14 9.57
CA LEU A 286 -6.61 -17.89 9.07
C LEU A 286 -7.90 -18.15 8.28
N ILE A 287 -8.85 -17.24 8.44
CA ILE A 287 -10.09 -17.17 7.64
C ILE A 287 -10.15 -15.80 6.99
N ASP A 288 -10.52 -15.75 5.72
CA ASP A 288 -10.64 -14.50 4.98
C ASP A 288 -11.87 -14.52 4.07
N ASN A 289 -12.48 -13.36 3.84
CA ASN A 289 -13.64 -13.17 2.99
C ASN A 289 -14.74 -14.21 3.19
N LEU A 290 -15.36 -14.23 4.37
CA LEU A 290 -16.54 -15.06 4.63
C LEU A 290 -17.78 -14.38 4.06
N VAL A 291 -18.41 -15.05 3.09
CA VAL A 291 -19.56 -14.53 2.35
C VAL A 291 -20.72 -15.51 2.41
N VAL A 292 -21.93 -14.99 2.60
CA VAL A 292 -23.19 -15.73 2.42
C VAL A 292 -24.05 -14.97 1.42
N LYS A 293 -24.63 -15.70 0.45
CA LYS A 293 -25.57 -15.17 -0.54
C LYS A 293 -26.89 -15.92 -0.48
N ASN A 294 -27.98 -15.23 -0.69
CA ASN A 294 -29.32 -15.78 -0.86
C ASN A 294 -29.60 -16.11 -2.34
N SER A 295 -28.65 -16.76 -3.00
CA SER A 295 -28.75 -17.17 -4.41
C SER A 295 -27.79 -18.33 -4.70
N PHE A 296 -28.13 -19.15 -5.70
CA PHE A 296 -27.20 -20.10 -6.28
C PHE A 296 -26.13 -19.35 -7.07
N SER A 297 -24.87 -19.46 -6.64
CA SER A 297 -23.74 -18.72 -7.24
C SER A 297 -22.48 -19.62 -7.25
N PRO A 298 -22.40 -20.59 -8.18
CA PRO A 298 -21.33 -21.59 -8.19
C PRO A 298 -19.94 -21.02 -8.55
N GLN A 299 -19.86 -19.81 -9.06
CA GLN A 299 -18.59 -19.15 -9.37
C GLN A 299 -18.07 -18.32 -8.18
N GLY A 300 -18.91 -18.10 -7.16
CA GLY A 300 -18.52 -17.45 -5.92
C GLY A 300 -18.24 -15.96 -6.03
N PHE A 301 -17.39 -15.46 -5.13
CA PHE A 301 -17.06 -14.05 -5.01
C PHE A 301 -16.35 -13.46 -6.25
N GLN A 302 -15.63 -14.29 -7.02
CA GLN A 302 -14.96 -13.82 -8.24
C GLN A 302 -15.96 -13.43 -9.34
N GLU A 303 -17.14 -14.05 -9.38
CA GLU A 303 -18.22 -13.63 -10.27
C GLU A 303 -18.86 -12.30 -9.83
N ALA A 304 -18.85 -12.05 -8.53
CA ALA A 304 -19.43 -10.85 -7.93
C ALA A 304 -18.64 -9.57 -8.24
N ILE A 305 -17.35 -9.65 -8.50
CA ILE A 305 -16.56 -8.51 -8.97
C ILE A 305 -17.08 -8.00 -10.32
N GLY A 306 -17.66 -8.87 -11.14
CA GLY A 306 -18.28 -8.50 -12.41
C GLY A 306 -19.78 -8.15 -12.36
N SER A 307 -20.54 -8.60 -11.34
CA SER A 307 -22.00 -8.57 -11.38
C SER A 307 -22.74 -7.92 -10.20
N GLY A 308 -22.05 -7.42 -9.17
CA GLY A 308 -22.74 -6.86 -8.00
C GLY A 308 -21.84 -6.26 -6.94
N VAL A 309 -20.53 -6.39 -7.07
CA VAL A 309 -19.58 -5.68 -6.21
C VAL A 309 -19.29 -4.34 -6.83
N ARG A 310 -19.45 -3.29 -6.07
CA ARG A 310 -19.14 -1.95 -6.54
C ARG A 310 -18.10 -1.29 -5.66
N TYR A 311 -17.26 -0.53 -6.28
CA TYR A 311 -16.30 0.32 -5.60
C TYR A 311 -16.99 1.57 -5.07
N ASN A 312 -16.60 1.98 -3.86
CA ASN A 312 -17.14 3.21 -3.26
C ASN A 312 -16.84 4.42 -4.15
N LYS A 313 -17.87 5.15 -4.55
CA LYS A 313 -17.77 6.33 -5.42
C LYS A 313 -16.96 7.48 -4.82
N ASN A 314 -16.85 7.52 -3.50
CA ASN A 314 -15.97 8.48 -2.81
C ASN A 314 -14.48 8.12 -2.97
N GLY A 315 -14.20 6.95 -3.56
CA GLY A 315 -12.85 6.48 -3.80
C GLY A 315 -12.14 6.00 -2.55
N GLY A 316 -10.83 5.94 -2.64
CA GLY A 316 -9.92 5.58 -1.57
C GLY A 316 -8.68 6.46 -1.59
N ARG A 317 -7.95 6.50 -0.46
CA ARG A 317 -6.76 7.32 -0.30
C ARG A 317 -5.59 6.50 0.21
N VAL A 318 -4.41 6.78 -0.35
CA VAL A 318 -3.14 6.19 0.07
C VAL A 318 -2.17 7.32 0.39
N VAL A 319 -1.42 7.19 1.49
CA VAL A 319 -0.42 8.19 1.91
C VAL A 319 0.87 7.46 2.27
N SER A 320 2.01 7.97 1.79
CA SER A 320 3.33 7.45 2.16
C SER A 320 3.75 7.88 3.56
N HIS A 321 4.78 7.24 4.12
CA HIS A 321 5.56 7.85 5.19
C HIS A 321 6.23 9.14 4.70
N ILE A 322 6.68 9.97 5.62
CA ILE A 322 7.55 11.10 5.33
C ILE A 322 8.92 10.53 4.94
N ILE A 323 9.41 10.90 3.76
CA ILE A 323 10.65 10.39 3.16
C ILE A 323 11.71 11.47 3.28
N ASP A 324 12.84 11.13 3.87
CA ASP A 324 14.02 12.00 3.91
C ASP A 324 14.83 11.82 2.62
N THR A 325 14.92 12.85 1.79
CA THR A 325 15.71 12.87 0.56
C THR A 325 17.21 12.98 0.83
N GLY A 326 17.59 13.39 2.05
CA GLY A 326 18.97 13.66 2.45
C GLY A 326 19.55 14.96 1.86
N GLY A 327 18.78 15.74 1.10
CA GLY A 327 19.17 17.02 0.53
C GLY A 327 18.25 18.14 0.98
N VAL A 328 18.79 19.24 1.49
CA VAL A 328 18.02 20.45 1.84
C VAL A 328 17.52 21.08 0.55
N ASN A 329 16.21 21.45 0.52
CA ASN A 329 15.61 22.06 -0.67
C ASN A 329 15.58 21.17 -1.93
N SER A 330 15.65 19.86 -1.78
CA SER A 330 15.43 18.94 -2.90
C SER A 330 14.12 19.27 -3.63
N MET A 331 14.10 19.14 -4.95
CA MET A 331 12.98 19.55 -5.79
C MET A 331 12.38 18.37 -6.56
N PRO A 332 11.11 18.05 -6.37
CA PRO A 332 10.44 17.02 -7.17
C PRO A 332 10.38 17.44 -8.65
N LYS A 333 10.66 16.52 -9.57
CA LYS A 333 10.68 16.74 -11.02
C LYS A 333 9.54 16.08 -11.75
N MET A 334 9.43 14.77 -11.60
CA MET A 334 8.47 13.97 -12.36
C MET A 334 7.89 12.85 -11.49
N LEU A 335 6.59 12.67 -11.58
CA LEU A 335 5.88 11.54 -11.00
C LEU A 335 5.36 10.65 -12.13
N ASP A 336 5.82 9.43 -12.20
CA ASP A 336 5.29 8.42 -13.12
C ASP A 336 4.61 7.29 -12.35
N ALA A 337 3.51 6.77 -12.92
CA ALA A 337 2.76 5.68 -12.34
C ALA A 337 2.41 4.64 -13.40
N LYS A 338 2.82 3.40 -13.16
CA LYS A 338 2.35 2.25 -13.95
C LYS A 338 1.03 1.80 -13.37
N MET A 339 -0.03 1.89 -14.17
CA MET A 339 -1.37 1.56 -13.73
C MET A 339 -2.25 1.09 -14.88
N ASP A 340 -3.18 0.21 -14.57
CA ASP A 340 -4.29 -0.13 -15.44
C ASP A 340 -5.47 0.74 -15.03
N ILE A 341 -6.00 1.51 -15.97
CA ILE A 341 -7.09 2.44 -15.73
C ILE A 341 -8.11 2.38 -16.87
N GLU A 342 -9.35 2.10 -16.53
CA GLU A 342 -10.46 2.16 -17.47
C GLU A 342 -10.91 3.60 -17.72
N LYS A 343 -11.53 3.80 -18.88
CA LYS A 343 -12.15 5.08 -19.24
C LYS A 343 -13.16 5.47 -18.16
N GLU A 344 -13.11 6.70 -17.67
CA GLU A 344 -13.92 7.29 -16.59
C GLU A 344 -13.45 7.03 -15.15
N ALA A 345 -12.59 6.04 -14.90
CA ALA A 345 -11.90 5.92 -13.62
C ALA A 345 -10.75 6.94 -13.53
N THR A 346 -10.34 7.34 -12.33
CA THR A 346 -9.33 8.40 -12.16
C THR A 346 -8.41 8.11 -10.99
N VAL A 347 -7.15 8.57 -11.12
CA VAL A 347 -6.20 8.64 -10.00
C VAL A 347 -5.67 10.07 -9.92
N ALA A 348 -5.78 10.68 -8.76
CA ALA A 348 -5.23 12.01 -8.49
C ALA A 348 -4.05 11.90 -7.53
N PHE A 349 -2.90 12.43 -7.95
CA PHE A 349 -1.67 12.41 -7.16
C PHE A 349 -1.44 13.74 -6.46
N PHE A 350 -0.84 13.67 -5.28
CA PHE A 350 -0.51 14.82 -4.44
C PHE A 350 0.87 14.64 -3.85
N ILE A 351 1.58 15.75 -3.72
CA ILE A 351 2.85 15.81 -3.02
C ILE A 351 2.85 16.97 -2.04
N ARG A 352 3.60 16.85 -0.98
CA ARG A 352 3.97 17.95 -0.09
C ARG A 352 5.40 17.81 0.38
N THR A 353 6.05 18.94 0.61
CA THR A 353 7.47 19.04 0.91
C THR A 353 7.71 20.01 2.06
N SER A 354 8.78 19.81 2.83
CA SER A 354 9.25 20.72 3.88
C SER A 354 10.70 20.43 4.25
N ASN A 355 11.41 21.41 4.79
CA ASN A 355 12.71 21.21 5.43
C ASN A 355 12.60 20.76 6.90
N ASN A 356 11.38 20.77 7.49
CA ASN A 356 11.14 20.36 8.87
C ASN A 356 10.22 19.13 8.91
N PRO A 357 10.66 17.98 9.49
CA PRO A 357 9.83 16.76 9.55
C PRO A 357 8.82 16.73 10.71
N TYR A 358 8.90 17.66 11.69
CA TYR A 358 8.19 17.51 12.96
C TYR A 358 6.81 18.19 13.01
N ASN A 359 6.54 19.17 12.15
CA ASN A 359 5.31 19.98 12.21
C ASN A 359 4.27 19.60 11.15
N TRP A 360 4.23 18.33 10.77
CA TRP A 360 3.29 17.86 9.74
C TRP A 360 1.92 17.55 10.35
N THR A 361 0.89 18.19 9.80
CA THR A 361 -0.50 17.99 10.18
C THR A 361 -1.31 17.52 8.96
N SER A 362 -2.61 17.35 9.08
CA SER A 362 -3.49 17.05 7.94
C SER A 362 -3.48 18.16 6.88
N SER A 363 -3.29 19.43 7.31
CA SER A 363 -3.33 20.63 6.47
C SER A 363 -1.96 21.27 6.20
N TYR A 364 -0.93 20.93 6.95
CA TYR A 364 0.43 21.51 6.80
C TYR A 364 1.52 20.44 6.79
N PRO A 365 2.53 20.50 5.90
CA PRO A 365 2.59 21.34 4.69
C PRO A 365 1.41 21.11 3.77
N GLN A 366 1.05 22.12 2.97
CA GLN A 366 -0.11 22.03 2.09
C GLN A 366 0.13 21.01 0.96
N TRP A 367 -0.84 20.13 0.76
CA TRP A 367 -0.85 19.20 -0.37
C TRP A 367 -0.99 19.96 -1.70
N ARG A 368 -0.15 19.61 -2.66
CA ARG A 368 -0.17 20.12 -4.02
C ARG A 368 -0.53 18.99 -4.97
N ALA A 369 -1.53 19.22 -5.82
CA ALA A 369 -1.89 18.27 -6.86
C ALA A 369 -0.78 18.19 -7.91
N VAL A 370 -0.52 16.97 -8.40
CA VAL A 370 0.48 16.69 -9.42
C VAL A 370 -0.24 16.31 -10.71
N SER A 371 0.03 17.03 -11.79
CA SER A 371 -0.45 16.68 -13.12
C SER A 371 0.53 15.73 -13.80
N LYS A 372 0.04 14.59 -14.28
CA LYS A 372 0.86 13.61 -15.01
C LYS A 372 1.49 14.16 -16.32
N LYS A 373 1.00 15.31 -16.82
CA LYS A 373 1.47 15.94 -18.06
C LYS A 373 2.43 17.10 -17.83
N GLU A 374 2.53 17.60 -16.61
CA GLU A 374 3.33 18.76 -16.28
C GLU A 374 4.48 18.31 -15.38
N SER A 375 5.68 18.37 -15.92
CA SER A 375 6.94 18.15 -15.21
C SER A 375 7.27 19.28 -14.20
N ILE A 376 6.32 20.15 -13.89
CA ILE A 376 6.53 21.26 -12.97
C ILE A 376 5.63 21.05 -11.77
N PHE A 377 6.25 20.62 -10.68
CA PHE A 377 5.60 20.59 -9.39
C PHE A 377 5.53 22.01 -8.82
N ASN A 378 4.34 22.55 -8.69
CA ASN A 378 4.15 23.83 -8.01
C ASN A 378 4.18 23.62 -6.48
N CYS A 379 5.30 23.10 -5.96
CA CYS A 379 5.56 22.91 -4.54
C CYS A 379 6.84 23.64 -4.13
N GLN A 380 7.01 23.90 -2.84
CA GLN A 380 8.24 24.47 -2.31
C GLN A 380 9.32 23.36 -2.27
N PRO A 381 10.59 23.71 -2.49
CA PRO A 381 11.69 22.78 -2.22
C PRO A 381 11.67 22.30 -0.77
N GLY A 382 12.20 21.12 -0.50
CA GLY A 382 12.29 20.61 0.85
C GLY A 382 13.14 19.35 0.97
N ARG A 383 13.64 19.07 2.16
CA ARG A 383 14.37 17.85 2.48
C ARG A 383 13.44 16.64 2.62
N PHE A 384 12.22 16.87 3.11
CA PHE A 384 11.26 15.84 3.42
C PHE A 384 10.10 15.89 2.44
N PHE A 385 9.77 14.74 1.84
CA PHE A 385 8.67 14.59 0.91
C PHE A 385 7.62 13.65 1.50
N GLN A 386 6.36 13.88 1.16
CA GLN A 386 5.30 12.93 1.38
C GLN A 386 4.38 12.91 0.16
N ILE A 387 4.02 11.71 -0.30
CA ILE A 387 3.19 11.47 -1.48
C ILE A 387 1.86 10.91 -1.02
N ALA A 388 0.78 11.36 -1.64
CA ALA A 388 -0.53 10.76 -1.50
C ALA A 388 -1.18 10.61 -2.87
N PHE A 389 -2.09 9.64 -2.98
CA PHE A 389 -2.94 9.55 -4.15
C PHE A 389 -4.34 9.08 -3.77
N ASN A 390 -5.32 9.62 -4.49
CA ASN A 390 -6.71 9.23 -4.38
C ASN A 390 -7.07 8.41 -5.61
N ILE A 391 -7.71 7.28 -5.40
CA ILE A 391 -8.20 6.38 -6.43
C ILE A 391 -9.71 6.54 -6.51
N TYR A 392 -10.26 6.77 -7.68
CA TYR A 392 -11.70 6.88 -7.92
C TYR A 392 -12.13 5.86 -8.96
N PRO A 393 -13.22 5.10 -8.71
CA PRO A 393 -13.74 4.13 -9.65
C PRO A 393 -14.40 4.80 -10.86
N THR A 394 -14.86 4.00 -11.81
CA THR A 394 -15.78 4.42 -12.85
C THR A 394 -17.06 5.02 -12.25
N LYS A 395 -17.79 5.84 -12.99
CA LYS A 395 -19.01 6.53 -12.50
C LYS A 395 -20.08 5.57 -11.99
N ASP A 396 -20.17 4.40 -12.59
CA ASP A 396 -21.09 3.34 -12.15
C ASP A 396 -20.53 2.51 -10.97
N GLY A 397 -19.24 2.68 -10.64
CA GLY A 397 -18.57 1.95 -9.58
C GLY A 397 -18.17 0.52 -9.96
N SER A 398 -18.23 0.15 -11.24
CA SER A 398 -17.99 -1.23 -11.70
C SER A 398 -16.50 -1.58 -11.84
N SER A 399 -15.63 -0.60 -11.99
CA SER A 399 -14.19 -0.82 -12.18
C SER A 399 -13.34 0.15 -11.37
N SER A 400 -12.21 -0.32 -10.88
CA SER A 400 -11.20 0.44 -10.13
C SER A 400 -9.90 0.51 -10.92
N PRO A 401 -9.17 1.64 -10.86
CA PRO A 401 -7.77 1.66 -11.26
C PRO A 401 -6.94 0.67 -10.45
N ILE A 402 -5.98 0.01 -11.11
CA ILE A 402 -4.98 -0.85 -10.48
C ILE A 402 -3.63 -0.16 -10.59
N ILE A 403 -2.99 0.16 -9.47
CA ILE A 403 -1.70 0.85 -9.43
C ILE A 403 -0.61 -0.17 -9.14
N HIS A 404 0.29 -0.39 -10.10
CA HIS A 404 1.38 -1.38 -10.03
C HIS A 404 2.64 -0.83 -9.39
N SER A 405 3.00 0.39 -9.74
CA SER A 405 4.15 1.09 -9.16
C SER A 405 4.04 2.59 -9.36
N LEU A 406 4.76 3.32 -8.53
CA LEU A 406 4.90 4.76 -8.56
C LEU A 406 6.37 5.11 -8.44
N THR A 407 6.84 6.04 -9.28
CA THR A 407 8.21 6.55 -9.29
C THR A 407 8.17 8.06 -9.21
N LEU A 408 8.92 8.63 -8.28
CA LEU A 408 9.13 10.07 -8.17
C LEU A 408 10.60 10.38 -8.42
N ASP A 409 10.88 11.08 -9.52
CA ASP A 409 12.19 11.64 -9.83
C ASP A 409 12.31 13.00 -9.16
N TYR A 410 13.45 13.30 -8.58
CA TYR A 410 13.71 14.58 -7.94
C TYR A 410 15.17 14.98 -8.05
N ASP A 411 15.41 16.30 -8.05
CA ASP A 411 16.74 16.87 -7.90
C ASP A 411 17.07 16.88 -6.42
N LYS A 412 18.14 16.18 -6.08
CA LYS A 412 18.68 16.21 -4.74
C LYS A 412 19.59 17.42 -4.60
N ASP A 413 19.15 18.41 -3.84
CA ASP A 413 19.98 19.53 -3.49
C ASP A 413 20.83 19.18 -2.26
N THR A 414 22.12 19.30 -2.40
CA THR A 414 23.08 19.12 -1.31
C THR A 414 23.63 20.48 -0.89
N PHE A 415 24.00 20.61 0.37
CA PHE A 415 24.70 21.82 0.82
C PHE A 415 25.95 22.07 -0.01
N ALA A 416 26.19 23.34 -0.34
CA ALA A 416 27.40 23.76 -1.05
C ALA A 416 28.65 23.24 -0.33
N LYS A 417 29.56 22.61 -1.07
CA LYS A 417 30.80 22.09 -0.49
C LYS A 417 31.74 23.24 -0.15
N PRO A 418 32.45 23.12 0.97
CA PRO A 418 33.36 24.19 1.40
C PRO A 418 34.56 24.35 0.46
N PRO A 419 35.25 25.48 0.50
CA PRO A 419 36.57 25.65 -0.11
C PRO A 419 37.54 24.58 0.41
N ILE A 420 38.40 24.05 -0.47
CA ILE A 420 39.37 23.01 -0.11
C ILE A 420 40.54 23.60 0.70
N GLU A 421 40.99 24.79 0.32
CA GLU A 421 42.11 25.48 0.97
C GLU A 421 41.62 26.79 1.55
N LEU A 422 41.97 27.06 2.78
CA LEU A 422 41.86 28.38 3.43
C LEU A 422 43.22 28.75 3.97
N ILE A 423 43.72 29.94 3.58
CA ILE A 423 45.03 30.46 3.96
C ILE A 423 44.81 31.79 4.69
N ALA A 424 45.45 31.93 5.82
CA ALA A 424 45.49 33.18 6.59
C ALA A 424 46.90 33.79 6.61
N LYS A 425 46.97 35.11 6.46
CA LYS A 425 48.22 35.87 6.57
C LYS A 425 48.03 37.03 7.55
N GLU A 426 48.98 37.14 8.46
CA GLU A 426 48.97 38.20 9.47
C GLU A 426 49.31 39.60 8.88
N GLY A 427 48.71 40.62 9.48
CA GLY A 427 49.03 42.02 9.30
C GLY A 427 48.89 42.79 10.59
N ASP A 428 49.22 44.07 10.57
CA ASP A 428 49.11 44.96 11.73
C ASP A 428 47.67 45.38 11.97
N GLY A 429 47.01 44.73 12.96
CA GLY A 429 45.60 44.90 13.27
C GLY A 429 44.62 44.27 12.28
N TYR A 430 45.11 43.44 11.37
CA TYR A 430 44.25 42.75 10.38
C TYR A 430 44.77 41.35 10.03
N VAL A 431 43.91 40.57 9.37
CA VAL A 431 44.23 39.28 8.76
C VAL A 431 43.73 39.28 7.31
N ASP A 432 44.58 38.87 6.37
CA ASP A 432 44.21 38.55 5.00
C ASP A 432 43.88 37.08 4.91
N LEU A 433 42.65 36.77 4.50
CA LEU A 433 42.19 35.42 4.20
C LEU A 433 42.06 35.23 2.69
N SER A 434 42.48 34.08 2.21
CA SER A 434 42.25 33.65 0.83
C SER A 434 41.92 32.16 0.79
N TRP A 435 41.08 31.78 -0.16
CA TRP A 435 40.64 30.39 -0.28
C TRP A 435 40.49 29.97 -1.75
N SER A 436 40.45 28.63 -1.98
CA SER A 436 40.14 28.08 -3.29
C SER A 436 38.65 28.21 -3.57
N ARG A 437 38.25 28.22 -4.84
CA ARG A 437 36.86 28.09 -5.22
C ARG A 437 36.30 26.71 -4.77
N SER A 438 35.05 26.69 -4.30
CA SER A 438 34.34 25.42 -4.09
C SER A 438 34.30 24.60 -5.38
N ILE A 439 34.22 23.29 -5.24
CA ILE A 439 34.07 22.40 -6.39
C ILE A 439 32.63 22.38 -6.95
N ASP A 440 31.65 22.88 -6.20
CA ASP A 440 30.27 22.99 -6.67
C ASP A 440 30.13 24.24 -7.57
N PHE A 441 29.40 24.04 -8.67
CA PHE A 441 29.30 25.07 -9.73
C PHE A 441 28.22 26.12 -9.45
N ASP A 442 27.28 25.82 -8.59
CA ASP A 442 26.11 26.66 -8.26
C ASP A 442 26.37 27.62 -7.10
N VAL A 443 27.57 27.59 -6.53
CA VAL A 443 27.98 28.51 -5.45
C VAL A 443 27.82 29.96 -5.89
N LYS A 444 27.09 30.74 -5.10
CA LYS A 444 26.82 32.18 -5.29
C LYS A 444 27.71 33.04 -4.43
N GLY A 445 28.33 32.46 -3.41
CA GLY A 445 29.26 33.21 -2.57
C GLY A 445 29.75 32.47 -1.34
N TYR A 446 30.45 33.19 -0.49
CA TYR A 446 31.13 32.66 0.68
C TYR A 446 30.85 33.51 1.91
N LEU A 447 30.59 32.82 3.04
CA LEU A 447 30.51 33.42 4.36
C LEU A 447 31.78 33.10 5.13
N VAL A 448 32.43 34.14 5.68
CA VAL A 448 33.63 34.01 6.50
C VAL A 448 33.26 34.13 7.96
N PHE A 449 33.48 33.05 8.67
CA PHE A 449 33.23 32.91 10.10
C PHE A 449 34.53 33.08 10.88
N PHE A 450 34.50 33.83 11.97
CA PHE A 450 35.67 34.02 12.80
C PHE A 450 35.34 34.26 14.27
N GLY A 451 36.27 33.86 15.13
CA GLY A 451 36.16 33.92 16.56
C GLY A 451 37.50 33.94 17.26
N ASP A 452 37.50 34.08 18.59
CA ASP A 452 38.68 34.03 19.44
C ASP A 452 38.84 32.69 20.19
N ARG A 453 37.99 31.70 19.84
CA ARG A 453 38.02 30.32 20.34
C ARG A 453 37.83 29.35 19.23
N GLU A 454 38.52 28.21 19.33
CA GLU A 454 38.39 27.10 18.39
C GLU A 454 36.93 26.64 18.23
N GLY A 455 36.46 26.52 16.99
CA GLY A 455 35.10 26.11 16.65
C GLY A 455 33.99 27.08 17.06
N GLN A 456 34.32 28.27 17.62
CA GLN A 456 33.32 29.25 18.08
C GLN A 456 33.51 30.60 17.36
N TYR A 457 32.65 30.90 16.42
CA TYR A 457 32.74 32.07 15.54
C TYR A 457 31.78 33.19 15.97
N LEU A 458 31.85 33.58 17.25
CA LEU A 458 30.86 34.46 17.91
C LEU A 458 31.24 35.93 17.99
N LEU A 459 32.24 36.39 17.26
CA LEU A 459 32.59 37.83 17.25
C LEU A 459 31.48 38.66 16.59
N PRO A 460 31.24 39.92 17.01
CA PRO A 460 30.07 40.70 16.59
C PRO A 460 29.89 40.88 15.07
N SER A 461 30.97 40.82 14.31
CA SER A 461 30.96 40.94 12.84
C SER A 461 31.03 39.61 12.10
N SER A 462 30.96 38.49 12.80
CA SER A 462 30.92 37.14 12.21
C SER A 462 29.47 36.67 12.03
N PRO A 463 29.10 36.06 10.86
CA PRO A 463 29.93 35.93 9.67
C PRO A 463 29.94 37.17 8.78
N ILE A 464 31.01 37.32 7.99
CA ILE A 464 31.11 38.35 6.94
C ILE A 464 30.78 37.73 5.59
N ASP A 465 29.90 38.37 4.83
CA ASP A 465 29.59 37.97 3.46
C ASP A 465 30.66 38.49 2.49
N ALA A 466 31.50 37.58 2.01
CA ALA A 466 32.52 37.89 1.00
C ALA A 466 31.98 37.89 -0.43
N LYS A 467 30.66 37.58 -0.62
CA LYS A 467 30.02 37.38 -1.93
C LYS A 467 30.81 36.36 -2.74
N ASP A 468 31.08 36.61 -4.02
CA ASP A 468 31.82 35.73 -4.93
C ASP A 468 33.37 35.90 -4.83
N SER A 469 33.84 36.76 -3.91
CA SER A 469 35.27 36.96 -3.69
C SER A 469 35.91 35.68 -3.11
N LEU A 470 37.15 35.43 -3.51
CA LEU A 470 38.00 34.35 -2.98
C LEU A 470 39.01 34.83 -1.94
N SER A 471 38.88 36.07 -1.51
CA SER A 471 39.73 36.66 -0.46
C SER A 471 39.02 37.81 0.25
N ILE A 472 39.41 38.06 1.48
CA ILE A 472 38.91 39.19 2.27
C ILE A 472 39.98 39.63 3.28
N ARG A 473 40.00 40.93 3.59
CA ARG A 473 40.76 41.46 4.71
C ARG A 473 39.82 41.76 5.87
N ILE A 474 40.13 41.21 7.04
CA ILE A 474 39.38 41.43 8.28
C ILE A 474 40.20 42.40 9.15
N TYR A 475 39.62 43.55 9.38
CA TYR A 475 40.23 44.63 10.14
C TYR A 475 39.82 44.62 11.62
N ASN A 476 40.44 45.50 12.41
CA ASN A 476 40.12 45.74 13.82
C ASN A 476 40.35 44.50 14.71
N LEU A 477 41.38 43.74 14.39
CA LEU A 477 41.82 42.60 15.18
C LEU A 477 42.96 43.06 16.10
N GLU A 478 42.98 42.51 17.32
CA GLU A 478 43.99 42.83 18.34
C GLU A 478 45.29 42.08 18.04
N ASN A 479 46.41 42.85 17.93
CA ASN A 479 47.71 42.24 17.72
C ASN A 479 48.11 41.33 18.89
N GLY A 480 48.65 40.16 18.55
CA GLY A 480 49.06 39.14 19.53
C GLY A 480 47.93 38.21 20.03
N LYS A 481 46.68 38.59 19.81
CA LYS A 481 45.52 37.74 20.14
C LYS A 481 45.30 36.66 19.05
N LEU A 482 45.00 35.44 19.46
CA LEU A 482 44.74 34.34 18.56
C LEU A 482 43.30 34.41 18.03
N TYR A 483 43.11 34.27 16.72
CA TYR A 483 41.83 34.21 16.05
C TYR A 483 41.74 32.96 15.19
N PHE A 484 40.53 32.41 15.10
CA PHE A 484 40.16 31.20 14.34
C PHE A 484 39.21 31.59 13.22
N PHE A 485 39.41 31.02 12.03
CA PHE A 485 38.67 31.37 10.82
C PHE A 485 38.22 30.11 10.10
N SER A 486 37.01 30.14 9.56
CA SER A 486 36.47 29.15 8.64
C SER A 486 35.61 29.80 7.58
N VAL A 487 35.49 29.18 6.42
CA VAL A 487 34.71 29.69 5.29
C VAL A 487 33.69 28.63 4.88
N ALA A 488 32.42 29.03 4.73
CA ALA A 488 31.37 28.20 4.16
C ALA A 488 30.89 28.81 2.84
N ALA A 489 30.67 27.98 1.84
CA ALA A 489 30.03 28.39 0.60
C ALA A 489 28.50 28.43 0.77
N TYR A 490 27.81 29.25 -0.01
CA TYR A 490 26.35 29.23 -0.14
C TYR A 490 25.95 29.27 -1.62
N ASP A 491 24.83 28.63 -1.92
CA ASP A 491 24.23 28.52 -3.25
C ASP A 491 23.04 29.48 -3.42
N GLU A 492 22.12 29.16 -4.34
CA GLU A 492 20.89 29.93 -4.56
C GLU A 492 19.92 29.92 -3.38
N ASN A 493 20.03 28.91 -2.48
CA ASN A 493 19.24 28.83 -1.26
C ASN A 493 19.65 29.86 -0.20
N GLY A 494 20.74 30.52 -0.46
CA GLY A 494 21.16 31.76 0.21
C GLY A 494 21.90 31.55 1.52
N LYS A 495 22.25 32.68 2.11
CA LYS A 495 23.16 32.82 3.27
C LYS A 495 22.59 32.23 4.57
N LEU A 496 21.30 31.98 4.66
CA LEU A 496 20.68 31.39 5.86
C LEU A 496 20.97 29.90 6.00
N ASN A 497 21.33 29.23 4.89
CA ASN A 497 21.65 27.81 4.84
C ASN A 497 23.01 27.61 4.15
N PRO A 498 24.13 28.10 4.72
CA PRO A 498 25.44 27.86 4.14
C PRO A 498 25.80 26.38 4.22
N GLY A 499 26.68 25.95 3.35
CA GLY A 499 27.25 24.62 3.35
C GLY A 499 28.16 24.34 4.56
N GLU A 500 28.89 23.24 4.47
CA GLU A 500 29.83 22.84 5.51
C GLU A 500 30.98 23.84 5.63
N PHE A 501 31.57 23.92 6.84
CA PHE A 501 32.75 24.74 7.08
C PHE A 501 33.99 24.14 6.42
N SER A 502 34.86 25.02 5.87
CA SER A 502 36.21 24.64 5.49
C SER A 502 37.01 24.16 6.72
N LYS A 503 38.18 23.59 6.47
CA LYS A 503 39.13 23.34 7.55
C LYS A 503 39.44 24.68 8.23
N GLU A 504 39.36 24.70 9.56
CA GLU A 504 39.68 25.88 10.37
C GLU A 504 41.15 26.22 10.27
N VAL A 505 41.44 27.53 10.14
CA VAL A 505 42.78 28.08 10.25
C VAL A 505 42.84 29.09 11.38
N TRP A 506 43.98 29.19 12.02
CA TRP A 506 44.18 30.13 13.11
C TRP A 506 45.47 30.96 12.92
N ILE A 507 45.44 32.22 13.35
CA ILE A 507 46.58 33.14 13.21
C ILE A 507 46.47 34.27 14.23
N ARG A 508 47.60 34.94 14.50
CA ARG A 508 47.68 36.15 15.34
C ARG A 508 48.07 37.31 14.48
N PRO A 509 47.30 38.41 14.41
CA PRO A 509 47.74 39.64 13.83
C PRO A 509 48.99 40.14 14.53
N MET A 510 49.94 40.64 13.78
CA MET A 510 51.21 41.17 14.35
C MET A 510 51.71 42.33 13.53
N GLN A 511 52.25 43.31 14.24
CA GLN A 511 53.01 44.43 13.60
C GLN A 511 54.32 43.88 13.08
N ARG A 512 54.53 43.94 11.76
CA ARG A 512 55.83 43.62 11.19
C ARG A 512 56.81 44.71 11.64
N ARG A 513 57.94 44.38 12.32
CA ARG A 513 59.07 45.25 12.63
C ARG A 513 59.88 45.56 11.39
#